data_4e1867a7a044a72bfb06217f2ea7b67b
#
_entry.id   4e1867a7a044a72bfb06217f2ea7b67b
#
_cell.length_a   1.000
_cell.length_b   1.000
_cell.length_c   1.000
_cell.angle_alpha   90.00
_cell.angle_beta   90.00
_cell.angle_gamma   90.00
#
_symmetry.space_group_name_H-M   'P 1'
#
loop_
_entity.id
_entity.type
_entity.pdbx_description
1 polymer ?
#
loop_
_entity_poly.entity_id
_entity_poly.type
_entity_poly.pdbx_seq_one_letter_code
_entity_poly.pdbx_strand_id
1 'polypeptide(L)'
;VTIQNTCGVKNIYPIPAQIVKEQIQAVTEDMQIDALKIGMVTDEGIIAVIADFLSSNRLPAVFDTVLVSSSGYSLVKPEALHVMRDRLIPHCTLVTPNLPEAEILSGIPIRNIEDMANAGRQILTYGCRSY
;
A
#
# COMPACT_ATOMS: atom_id res chain seq x y z
N VAL A 1 2.66 -14.02 1.23
CA VAL A 1 3.96 -14.69 1.44
C VAL A 1 4.78 -14.63 0.16
N THR A 2 6.05 -14.23 0.27
CA THR A 2 6.99 -14.20 -0.86
C THR A 2 7.97 -15.37 -0.77
N ILE A 3 8.22 -16.04 -1.88
CA ILE A 3 9.31 -16.99 -2.04
C ILE A 3 10.45 -16.22 -2.71
N GLN A 4 11.46 -15.87 -1.92
CA GLN A 4 12.55 -15.00 -2.35
C GLN A 4 13.88 -15.38 -1.72
N ASN A 5 14.95 -14.95 -2.36
CA ASN A 5 16.32 -15.02 -1.86
C ASN A 5 17.07 -13.72 -2.22
N THR A 6 18.37 -13.66 -1.98
CA THR A 6 19.20 -12.48 -2.29
C THR A 6 19.26 -12.14 -3.79
N CYS A 7 18.88 -13.06 -4.68
CA CYS A 7 18.90 -12.85 -6.13
C CYS A 7 17.54 -12.33 -6.67
N GLY A 8 16.46 -12.43 -5.89
CA GLY A 8 15.14 -11.91 -6.30
C GLY A 8 13.95 -12.69 -5.76
N VAL A 9 12.77 -12.25 -6.20
CA VAL A 9 11.47 -12.86 -5.88
C VAL A 9 11.16 -13.94 -6.91
N LYS A 10 10.94 -15.18 -6.45
CA LYS A 10 10.58 -16.32 -7.31
C LYS A 10 9.06 -16.46 -7.46
N ASN A 11 8.33 -16.22 -6.41
CA ASN A 11 6.86 -16.30 -6.42
C ASN A 11 6.23 -15.53 -5.27
N ILE A 12 4.93 -15.19 -5.42
CA ILE A 12 4.12 -14.52 -4.42
C ILE A 12 2.83 -15.31 -4.24
N TYR A 13 2.54 -15.68 -2.99
CA TYR A 13 1.30 -16.34 -2.61
C TYR A 13 0.51 -15.42 -1.68
N PRO A 14 -0.56 -14.79 -2.12
CA PRO A 14 -1.43 -14.02 -1.23
C PRO A 14 -2.06 -14.94 -0.18
N ILE A 15 -2.19 -14.44 1.04
CA ILE A 15 -3.01 -15.10 2.06
C ILE A 15 -4.48 -14.77 1.73
N PRO A 16 -5.43 -15.69 1.94
CA PRO A 16 -6.85 -15.38 1.77
C PRO A 16 -7.26 -14.13 2.56
N ALA A 17 -7.97 -13.21 1.92
CA ALA A 17 -8.39 -11.94 2.53
C ALA A 17 -9.20 -12.14 3.84
N GLN A 18 -9.99 -13.23 3.90
CA GLN A 18 -10.74 -13.59 5.11
C GLN A 18 -9.83 -13.85 6.31
N ILE A 19 -8.68 -14.52 6.11
CA ILE A 19 -7.71 -14.77 7.19
C ILE A 19 -7.13 -13.44 7.69
N VAL A 20 -6.80 -12.52 6.78
CA VAL A 20 -6.30 -11.18 7.16
C VAL A 20 -7.35 -10.42 7.97
N LYS A 21 -8.62 -10.48 7.56
CA LYS A 21 -9.73 -9.87 8.31
C LYS A 21 -9.85 -10.43 9.71
N GLU A 22 -9.82 -11.75 9.85
CA GLU A 22 -9.92 -12.43 11.15
C GLU A 22 -8.72 -12.11 12.05
N GLN A 23 -7.51 -12.01 11.51
CA GLN A 23 -6.32 -11.58 12.28
C GLN A 23 -6.46 -10.14 12.79
N ILE A 24 -6.93 -9.21 11.95
CA ILE A 24 -7.19 -7.82 12.36
C ILE A 24 -8.22 -7.80 13.48
N GLN A 25 -9.32 -8.54 13.36
CA GLN A 25 -10.36 -8.63 14.37
C GLN A 25 -9.81 -9.18 15.69
N ALA A 26 -9.10 -10.29 15.66
CA ALA A 26 -8.54 -10.92 16.86
C ALA A 26 -7.62 -9.97 17.64
N VAL A 27 -6.78 -9.19 16.92
CA VAL A 27 -5.90 -8.21 17.58
C VAL A 27 -6.70 -7.04 18.16
N THR A 28 -7.70 -6.53 17.43
CA THR A 28 -8.47 -5.36 17.87
C THR A 28 -9.51 -5.67 18.96
N GLU A 29 -9.88 -6.92 19.14
CA GLU A 29 -10.72 -7.38 20.25
C GLU A 29 -9.97 -7.39 21.59
N ASP A 30 -8.65 -7.59 21.56
CA ASP A 30 -7.81 -7.71 22.74
C ASP A 30 -6.98 -6.45 23.03
N MET A 31 -6.61 -5.69 22.02
CA MET A 31 -5.72 -4.55 22.13
C MET A 31 -6.34 -3.25 21.59
N GLN A 32 -6.08 -2.15 22.29
CA GLN A 32 -6.32 -0.82 21.74
C GLN A 32 -5.22 -0.49 20.73
N ILE A 33 -5.62 -0.13 19.52
CA ILE A 33 -4.69 0.22 18.43
C ILE A 33 -4.62 1.75 18.30
N ASP A 34 -3.42 2.30 18.40
CA ASP A 34 -3.18 3.73 18.28
C ASP A 34 -2.81 4.14 16.85
N ALA A 35 -2.15 3.27 16.10
CA ALA A 35 -1.72 3.51 14.73
C ALA A 35 -1.45 2.20 13.98
N LEU A 36 -1.41 2.29 12.65
CA LEU A 36 -1.15 1.16 11.74
C LEU A 36 0.02 1.46 10.81
N LYS A 37 0.83 0.44 10.56
CA LYS A 37 1.73 0.42 9.41
C LYS A 37 1.27 -0.68 8.44
N ILE A 38 1.09 -0.29 7.18
CA ILE A 38 0.77 -1.18 6.07
C ILE A 38 2.01 -1.31 5.22
N GLY A 39 2.52 -2.52 5.05
CA GLY A 39 3.64 -2.82 4.17
C GLY A 39 3.17 -3.39 2.84
N MET A 40 3.82 -4.47 2.37
CA MET A 40 3.52 -5.11 1.12
C MET A 40 2.09 -5.70 1.08
N VAL A 41 1.24 -5.13 0.24
CA VAL A 41 -0.12 -5.61 -0.04
C VAL A 41 -0.31 -5.69 -1.55
N THR A 42 -0.55 -6.88 -2.09
CA THR A 42 -0.56 -7.15 -3.52
C THR A 42 -1.89 -7.68 -4.05
N ASP A 43 -2.80 -8.05 -3.15
CA ASP A 43 -4.09 -8.66 -3.46
C ASP A 43 -5.25 -7.68 -3.21
N GLU A 44 -6.15 -7.57 -4.16
CA GLU A 44 -7.28 -6.64 -4.11
C GLU A 44 -8.22 -6.90 -2.92
N GLY A 45 -8.45 -8.18 -2.59
CA GLY A 45 -9.29 -8.55 -1.46
C GLY A 45 -8.68 -8.13 -0.12
N ILE A 46 -7.36 -8.27 0.02
CA ILE A 46 -6.64 -7.83 1.23
C ILE A 46 -6.66 -6.30 1.32
N ILE A 47 -6.42 -5.60 0.21
CA ILE A 47 -6.49 -4.13 0.16
C ILE A 47 -7.87 -3.65 0.59
N ALA A 48 -8.93 -4.29 0.09
CA ALA A 48 -10.31 -3.96 0.45
C ALA A 48 -10.57 -4.16 1.95
N VAL A 49 -10.15 -5.27 2.53
CA VAL A 49 -10.31 -5.56 3.98
C VAL A 49 -9.62 -4.49 4.82
N ILE A 50 -8.39 -4.09 4.47
CA ILE A 50 -7.65 -3.06 5.21
C ILE A 50 -8.33 -1.70 5.06
N ALA A 51 -8.77 -1.34 3.85
CA ALA A 51 -9.46 -0.08 3.58
C ALA A 51 -10.78 0.03 4.37
N ASP A 52 -11.58 -1.04 4.41
CA ASP A 52 -12.82 -1.11 5.17
C ASP A 52 -12.56 -0.97 6.68
N PHE A 53 -11.51 -1.60 7.18
CA PHE A 53 -11.10 -1.46 8.57
C PHE A 53 -10.71 -0.01 8.91
N LEU A 54 -9.88 0.64 8.09
CA LEU A 54 -9.46 2.03 8.30
C LEU A 54 -10.63 3.02 8.18
N SER A 55 -11.54 2.81 7.24
CA SER A 55 -12.72 3.68 7.07
C SER A 55 -13.62 3.68 8.31
N SER A 56 -13.72 2.53 8.97
CA SER A 56 -14.56 2.34 10.16
C SER A 56 -13.90 2.86 11.45
N ASN A 57 -12.57 2.79 11.55
CA ASN A 57 -11.84 3.06 12.80
C ASN A 57 -11.09 4.40 12.81
N ARG A 58 -10.86 5.02 11.67
CA ARG A 58 -10.18 6.34 11.51
C ARG A 58 -8.83 6.43 12.21
N LEU A 59 -8.08 5.35 12.25
CA LEU A 59 -6.76 5.28 12.87
C LEU A 59 -5.70 5.95 11.99
N PRO A 60 -4.68 6.57 12.59
CA PRO A 60 -3.49 6.97 11.85
C PRO A 60 -2.87 5.77 11.16
N ALA A 61 -2.67 5.85 9.84
CA ALA A 61 -2.12 4.77 9.05
C ALA A 61 -0.98 5.26 8.15
N VAL A 62 0.15 4.55 8.20
CA VAL A 62 1.27 4.74 7.28
C VAL A 62 1.26 3.61 6.26
N PHE A 63 1.18 3.96 4.98
CA PHE A 63 1.29 2.99 3.90
C PHE A 63 2.69 3.07 3.26
N ASP A 64 3.51 2.08 3.57
CA ASP A 64 4.81 1.84 2.96
C ASP A 64 4.60 1.05 1.67
N THR A 65 4.68 1.74 0.54
CA THR A 65 4.25 1.25 -0.77
C THR A 65 5.26 0.30 -1.40
N VAL A 66 5.33 -0.92 -0.93
CA VAL A 66 6.22 -1.94 -1.51
C VAL A 66 5.59 -2.50 -2.79
N LEU A 67 5.76 -1.77 -3.92
CA LEU A 67 5.17 -2.13 -5.23
C LEU A 67 6.15 -2.85 -6.15
N VAL A 68 7.45 -2.64 -5.92
CA VAL A 68 8.53 -3.19 -6.76
C VAL A 68 9.56 -3.84 -5.86
N SER A 69 10.03 -5.02 -6.24
CA SER A 69 11.15 -5.67 -5.54
C SER A 69 12.46 -4.93 -5.82
N SER A 70 13.48 -5.15 -4.97
CA SER A 70 14.83 -4.62 -5.20
C SER A 70 15.46 -5.08 -6.53
N SER A 71 14.96 -6.16 -7.12
CA SER A 71 15.36 -6.65 -8.45
C SER A 71 14.53 -6.06 -9.61
N GLY A 72 13.64 -5.08 -9.35
CA GLY A 72 12.79 -4.43 -10.36
C GLY A 72 11.56 -5.23 -10.76
N TYR A 73 11.25 -6.33 -10.08
CA TYR A 73 10.05 -7.12 -10.36
C TYR A 73 8.81 -6.42 -9.80
N SER A 74 7.79 -6.19 -10.64
CA SER A 74 6.51 -5.65 -10.18
C SER A 74 5.79 -6.64 -9.27
N LEU A 75 5.49 -6.22 -8.06
CA LEU A 75 4.83 -7.04 -7.04
C LEU A 75 3.31 -6.89 -7.07
N VAL A 76 2.80 -5.89 -7.80
CA VAL A 76 1.41 -5.49 -7.80
C VAL A 76 0.84 -5.55 -9.22
N LYS A 77 -0.34 -6.11 -9.35
CA LYS A 77 -1.09 -6.11 -10.61
C LYS A 77 -1.78 -4.75 -10.84
N PRO A 78 -2.04 -4.35 -12.10
CA PRO A 78 -2.73 -3.09 -12.41
C PRO A 78 -4.07 -2.92 -11.69
N GLU A 79 -4.84 -4.00 -11.56
CA GLU A 79 -6.15 -4.01 -10.90
C GLU A 79 -6.02 -3.66 -9.41
N ALA A 80 -5.07 -4.28 -8.71
CA ALA A 80 -4.79 -3.99 -7.30
C ALA A 80 -4.30 -2.55 -7.09
N LEU A 81 -3.57 -1.98 -8.07
CA LEU A 81 -3.13 -0.58 -8.02
C LEU A 81 -4.32 0.39 -8.05
N HIS A 82 -5.35 0.13 -8.84
CA HIS A 82 -6.58 0.93 -8.83
C HIS A 82 -7.27 0.86 -7.46
N VAL A 83 -7.42 -0.33 -6.91
CA VAL A 83 -8.04 -0.49 -5.58
C VAL A 83 -7.23 0.22 -4.48
N MET A 84 -5.89 0.21 -4.57
CA MET A 84 -5.03 0.99 -3.66
C MET A 84 -5.34 2.48 -3.73
N ARG A 85 -5.35 3.06 -4.94
CA ARG A 85 -5.60 4.49 -5.16
C ARG A 85 -6.99 4.91 -4.69
N ASP A 86 -7.99 4.12 -5.03
CA ASP A 86 -9.40 4.49 -4.85
C ASP A 86 -9.91 4.19 -3.45
N ARG A 87 -9.37 3.17 -2.77
CA ARG A 87 -9.93 2.67 -1.52
C ARG A 87 -8.98 2.70 -0.34
N LEU A 88 -7.67 2.48 -0.52
CA LEU A 88 -6.72 2.41 0.59
C LEU A 88 -6.08 3.76 0.89
N ILE A 89 -5.48 4.39 -0.12
CA ILE A 89 -4.77 5.66 0.04
C ILE A 89 -5.62 6.77 0.65
N PRO A 90 -6.93 6.92 0.34
CA PRO A 90 -7.79 7.93 0.97
C PRO A 90 -7.88 7.84 2.50
N HIS A 91 -7.63 6.66 3.06
CA HIS A 91 -7.67 6.43 4.51
C HIS A 91 -6.29 6.49 5.17
N CYS A 92 -5.22 6.66 4.39
CA CYS A 92 -3.87 6.75 4.92
C CYS A 92 -3.53 8.18 5.39
N THR A 93 -2.84 8.26 6.53
CA THR A 93 -2.28 9.52 7.02
C THR A 93 -1.02 9.89 6.23
N LEU A 94 -0.19 8.91 5.95
CA LEU A 94 1.08 9.07 5.25
C LEU A 94 1.26 7.92 4.26
N VAL A 95 1.76 8.25 3.07
CA VAL A 95 2.18 7.27 2.05
C VAL A 95 3.66 7.52 1.77
N THR A 96 4.49 6.48 1.80
CA THR A 96 5.95 6.61 1.67
C THR A 96 6.50 5.86 0.44
N PRO A 97 6.21 6.32 -0.78
CA PRO A 97 6.74 5.72 -2.00
C PRO A 97 8.21 6.12 -2.20
N ASN A 98 9.03 5.18 -2.65
CA ASN A 98 10.29 5.50 -3.29
C ASN A 98 10.06 6.06 -4.71
N LEU A 99 11.10 6.53 -5.41
CA LEU A 99 10.93 7.17 -6.73
C LEU A 99 10.24 6.26 -7.75
N PRO A 100 10.63 4.99 -7.97
CA PRO A 100 9.93 4.08 -8.86
C PRO A 100 8.47 3.85 -8.48
N GLU A 101 8.17 3.76 -7.21
CA GLU A 101 6.80 3.58 -6.70
C GLU A 101 5.96 4.84 -6.87
N ALA A 102 6.56 6.01 -6.67
CA ALA A 102 5.90 7.29 -6.92
C ALA A 102 5.54 7.46 -8.41
N GLU A 103 6.42 7.05 -9.34
CA GLU A 103 6.10 7.00 -10.77
C GLU A 103 4.91 6.07 -11.07
N ILE A 104 4.91 4.87 -10.49
CA ILE A 104 3.81 3.91 -10.66
C ILE A 104 2.51 4.45 -10.08
N LEU A 105 2.55 5.00 -8.86
CA LEU A 105 1.36 5.54 -8.20
C LEU A 105 0.81 6.77 -8.89
N SER A 106 1.65 7.71 -9.28
CA SER A 106 1.21 8.97 -9.89
C SER A 106 0.92 8.86 -11.40
N GLY A 107 1.59 7.92 -12.07
CA GLY A 107 1.63 7.85 -13.53
C GLY A 107 2.53 8.91 -14.17
N ILE A 108 3.34 9.62 -13.38
CA ILE A 108 4.22 10.70 -13.83
C ILE A 108 5.67 10.22 -13.80
N PRO A 109 6.39 10.20 -14.91
CA PRO A 109 7.82 9.90 -14.93
C PRO A 109 8.61 10.95 -14.13
N ILE A 110 9.53 10.52 -13.26
CA ILE A 110 10.31 11.40 -12.39
C ILE A 110 11.76 11.46 -12.89
N ARG A 111 12.13 12.60 -13.48
CA ARG A 111 13.48 12.85 -14.03
C ARG A 111 14.24 13.93 -13.24
N ASN A 112 13.53 14.71 -12.46
CA ASN A 112 14.05 15.85 -11.70
C ASN A 112 13.16 16.12 -10.47
N ILE A 113 13.56 17.10 -9.64
CA ILE A 113 12.85 17.48 -8.42
C ILE A 113 11.44 18.03 -8.70
N GLU A 114 11.25 18.70 -9.82
CA GLU A 114 9.94 19.25 -10.19
C GLU A 114 8.94 18.13 -10.53
N ASP A 115 9.39 17.12 -11.29
CA ASP A 115 8.58 15.93 -11.59
C ASP A 115 8.23 15.18 -10.29
N MET A 116 9.19 15.07 -9.36
CA MET A 116 8.96 14.45 -8.05
C MET A 116 7.88 15.21 -7.27
N ALA A 117 7.93 16.54 -7.24
CA ALA A 117 6.91 17.35 -6.60
C ALA A 117 5.54 17.22 -7.29
N ASN A 118 5.51 17.08 -8.62
CA ASN A 118 4.29 16.84 -9.38
C ASN A 118 3.68 15.46 -9.06
N ALA A 119 4.52 14.43 -9.02
CA ALA A 119 4.11 13.09 -8.64
C ALA A 119 3.53 13.06 -7.22
N GLY A 120 4.18 13.73 -6.28
CA GLY A 120 3.68 13.86 -4.91
C GLY A 120 2.34 14.59 -4.84
N ARG A 121 2.18 15.71 -5.56
CA ARG A 121 0.89 16.42 -5.66
C ARG A 121 -0.21 15.51 -6.22
N GLN A 122 0.12 14.72 -7.24
CA GLN A 122 -0.83 13.75 -7.80
C GLN A 122 -1.24 12.70 -6.76
N ILE A 123 -0.30 12.17 -5.98
CA ILE A 123 -0.60 11.19 -4.91
C ILE A 123 -1.52 11.80 -3.85
N LEU A 124 -1.30 13.06 -3.48
CA LEU A 124 -2.21 13.77 -2.54
C LEU A 124 -3.64 13.86 -3.05
N THR A 125 -3.86 13.93 -4.37
CA THR A 125 -5.23 13.96 -4.93
C THR A 125 -6.00 12.67 -4.66
N TYR A 126 -5.33 11.58 -4.31
CA TYR A 126 -5.97 10.32 -3.90
C TYR A 126 -6.50 10.37 -2.46
N GLY A 127 -6.25 11.45 -1.71
CA GLY A 127 -6.88 11.73 -0.42
C GLY A 127 -6.04 11.42 0.81
N CYS A 128 -4.81 10.97 0.70
CA CYS A 128 -3.91 10.88 1.85
C CYS A 128 -3.54 12.28 2.38
N ARG A 129 -3.12 12.36 3.64
CA ARG A 129 -2.79 13.65 4.27
C ARG A 129 -1.35 14.11 3.97
N SER A 130 -0.46 13.15 3.70
CA SER A 130 0.96 13.42 3.43
C SER A 130 1.60 12.29 2.60
N TYR A 131 2.74 12.59 1.98
CA TYR A 131 3.59 11.64 1.25
C TYR A 131 5.06 11.94 1.54
#